data_2c4ca396b6600898f63a9b0c63f16db5
#
_entry.id   2c4ca396b6600898f63a9b0c63f16db5
#
_cell.length_a   1.000
_cell.length_b   1.000
_cell.length_c   1.000
_cell.angle_alpha   90.00
_cell.angle_beta   90.00
_cell.angle_gamma   90.00
#
_symmetry.space_group_name_H-M   'P 1'
#
loop_
_entity.id
_entity.type
_entity.pdbx_description
1 polymer ?
#
loop_
_entity_poly.entity_id
_entity_poly.type
_entity_poly.pdbx_seq_one_letter_code
_entity_poly.pdbx_strand_id
1 'polypeptide(L)'
;MKKPKPDPLTYSELRCAAVDLLSRRDHSRLELQRKLRPKAASAEDLDNLLNELAERRWQSDERFAESFVNSRVHRGHGPLRMQHELRSKGVGAA
;
A
#
# COMPACT_ATOMS: atom_id res chain seq x y z
N MET A 1 -13.75 -28.32 -7.70
CA MET A 1 -14.74 -27.24 -7.63
C MET A 1 -14.07 -25.92 -7.30
N LYS A 2 -14.31 -24.90 -8.11
CA LYS A 2 -13.84 -23.57 -7.80
C LYS A 2 -14.70 -22.98 -6.69
N LYS A 3 -14.05 -22.45 -5.66
CA LYS A 3 -14.76 -21.69 -4.65
C LYS A 3 -15.32 -20.43 -5.30
N PRO A 4 -16.58 -20.06 -5.00
CA PRO A 4 -17.09 -18.79 -5.51
C PRO A 4 -16.23 -17.65 -4.99
N LYS A 5 -16.06 -16.62 -5.82
CA LYS A 5 -15.37 -15.43 -5.37
C LYS A 5 -16.18 -14.80 -4.24
N PRO A 6 -15.53 -14.35 -3.15
CA PRO A 6 -16.25 -13.61 -2.10
C PRO A 6 -16.83 -12.33 -2.70
N ASP A 7 -17.93 -11.88 -2.14
CA ASP A 7 -18.51 -10.61 -2.54
C ASP A 7 -17.50 -9.47 -2.35
N PRO A 8 -17.51 -8.47 -3.24
CA PRO A 8 -16.66 -7.31 -3.04
C PRO A 8 -16.95 -6.64 -1.70
N LEU A 9 -15.91 -6.10 -1.09
CA LEU A 9 -16.06 -5.38 0.16
C LEU A 9 -16.75 -4.03 -0.06
N THR A 10 -17.57 -3.63 0.89
CA THR A 10 -18.10 -2.26 0.91
C THR A 10 -16.94 -1.29 1.15
N TYR A 11 -17.17 0.00 0.92
CA TYR A 11 -16.15 1.02 1.16
C TYR A 11 -15.66 0.97 2.61
N SER A 12 -16.58 0.83 3.56
CA SER A 12 -16.25 0.75 4.98
C SER A 12 -15.39 -0.48 5.30
N GLU A 13 -15.76 -1.62 4.75
CA GLU A 13 -14.99 -2.85 4.92
C GLU A 13 -13.61 -2.75 4.28
N LEU A 14 -13.54 -2.12 3.11
CA LEU A 14 -12.26 -1.90 2.41
C LEU A 14 -11.35 -1.00 3.23
N ARG A 15 -11.92 0.05 3.84
CA ARG A 15 -11.18 0.93 4.75
C ARG A 15 -10.62 0.14 5.94
N CYS A 16 -11.43 -0.70 6.54
CA CYS A 16 -10.97 -1.54 7.65
C CYS A 16 -9.81 -2.44 7.24
N ALA A 17 -9.89 -3.04 6.06
CA ALA A 17 -8.80 -3.88 5.54
C ALA A 17 -7.52 -3.06 5.34
N ALA A 18 -7.62 -1.84 4.82
CA ALA A 18 -6.48 -0.95 4.63
C ALA A 18 -5.85 -0.54 5.97
N VAL A 19 -6.67 -0.17 6.93
CA VAL A 19 -6.21 0.22 8.27
C VAL A 19 -5.51 -0.96 8.96
N ASP A 20 -6.03 -2.16 8.80
CA ASP A 20 -5.40 -3.36 9.32
C ASP A 20 -3.99 -3.55 8.75
N LEU A 21 -3.83 -3.40 7.43
CA LEU A 21 -2.53 -3.48 6.79
C LEU A 21 -1.57 -2.42 7.31
N LEU A 22 -2.05 -1.18 7.41
CA LEU A 22 -1.22 -0.05 7.87
C LEU A 22 -0.86 -0.17 9.35
N SER A 23 -1.68 -0.85 10.15
CA SER A 23 -1.37 -1.08 11.56
C SER A 23 -0.20 -2.04 11.75
N ARG A 24 0.08 -2.86 10.75
CA ARG A 24 1.18 -3.84 10.79
C ARG A 24 2.51 -3.22 10.39
N ARG A 25 2.49 -2.37 9.38
CA ARG A 25 3.65 -1.62 8.89
C ARG A 25 3.20 -0.53 7.93
N ASP A 26 4.11 0.40 7.65
CA ASP A 26 3.85 1.36 6.57
C ASP A 26 3.77 0.63 5.23
N HIS A 27 2.88 1.12 4.38
CA HIS A 27 2.69 0.63 3.01
C HIS A 27 2.75 1.81 2.06
N SER A 28 3.31 1.60 0.87
CA SER A 28 3.19 2.59 -0.18
C SER A 28 1.76 2.56 -0.75
N ARG A 29 1.38 3.65 -1.40
CA ARG A 29 0.06 3.72 -2.05
C ARG A 29 -0.11 2.59 -3.06
N LEU A 30 0.91 2.32 -3.86
CA LEU A 30 0.85 1.26 -4.86
C LEU A 30 0.72 -0.13 -4.22
N GLU A 31 1.42 -0.37 -3.11
CA GLU A 31 1.27 -1.63 -2.38
C GLU A 31 -0.17 -1.84 -1.91
N LEU A 32 -0.78 -0.80 -1.33
CA LEU A 32 -2.17 -0.88 -0.89
C LEU A 32 -3.11 -1.10 -2.07
N GLN A 33 -2.89 -0.40 -3.17
CA GLN A 33 -3.69 -0.55 -4.37
C GLN A 33 -3.67 -2.00 -4.86
N ARG A 34 -2.48 -2.60 -4.94
CA ARG A 34 -2.33 -3.98 -5.40
C ARG A 34 -2.97 -4.99 -4.48
N LYS A 35 -2.86 -4.78 -3.18
CA LYS A 35 -3.43 -5.69 -2.18
C LYS A 35 -4.95 -5.57 -2.08
N LEU A 36 -5.49 -4.38 -2.25
CA LEU A 36 -6.92 -4.12 -2.05
C LEU A 36 -7.74 -4.22 -3.33
N ARG A 37 -7.11 -4.06 -4.50
CA ARG A 37 -7.81 -4.09 -5.78
C ARG A 37 -8.68 -5.33 -5.96
N PRO A 38 -8.21 -6.56 -5.66
CA PRO A 38 -9.05 -7.74 -5.81
C PRO A 38 -10.28 -7.77 -4.91
N LYS A 39 -10.28 -6.98 -3.86
CA LYS A 39 -11.35 -6.95 -2.85
C LYS A 39 -12.33 -5.78 -3.06
N ALA A 40 -11.94 -4.78 -3.86
CA ALA A 40 -12.74 -3.59 -4.07
C ALA A 40 -13.89 -3.84 -5.04
N ALA A 41 -15.01 -3.20 -4.77
CA ALA A 41 -16.18 -3.27 -5.66
C ALA A 41 -15.94 -2.52 -6.98
N SER A 42 -15.15 -1.45 -6.93
CA SER A 42 -14.81 -0.65 -8.11
C SER A 42 -13.46 0.02 -7.94
N ALA A 43 -12.86 0.39 -9.08
CA ALA A 43 -11.61 1.16 -9.06
C ALA A 43 -11.83 2.54 -8.44
N GLU A 44 -13.00 3.12 -8.63
CA GLU A 44 -13.35 4.43 -8.04
C GLU A 44 -13.36 4.38 -6.53
N ASP A 45 -13.98 3.35 -5.94
CA ASP A 45 -13.98 3.17 -4.48
C ASP A 45 -12.56 3.07 -3.95
N LEU A 46 -11.72 2.31 -4.62
CA LEU A 46 -10.33 2.14 -4.21
C LEU A 46 -9.56 3.46 -4.28
N ASP A 47 -9.69 4.20 -5.39
CA ASP A 47 -9.02 5.50 -5.54
C ASP A 47 -9.49 6.49 -4.47
N ASN A 48 -10.78 6.55 -4.21
CA ASN A 48 -11.33 7.42 -3.17
C ASN A 48 -10.78 7.06 -1.79
N LEU A 49 -10.69 5.76 -1.51
CA LEU A 49 -10.13 5.31 -0.23
C LEU A 49 -8.66 5.68 -0.12
N LEU A 50 -7.86 5.43 -1.15
CA LEU A 50 -6.44 5.76 -1.12
C LEU A 50 -6.22 7.25 -0.91
N ASN A 51 -7.05 8.09 -1.53
CA ASN A 51 -7.01 9.53 -1.32
C ASN A 51 -7.36 9.90 0.13
N GLU A 52 -8.39 9.28 0.68
CA GLU A 52 -8.79 9.49 2.08
C GLU A 52 -7.66 9.16 3.04
N LEU A 53 -7.03 8.00 2.84
CA LEU A 53 -5.93 7.55 3.71
C LEU A 53 -4.74 8.50 3.65
N ALA A 54 -4.43 9.02 2.47
CA ALA A 54 -3.35 9.99 2.29
C ALA A 54 -3.67 11.31 2.97
N GLU A 55 -4.90 11.80 2.83
CA GLU A 55 -5.35 13.04 3.46
C GLU A 55 -5.31 12.97 4.98
N ARG A 56 -5.69 11.82 5.53
CA ARG A 56 -5.63 11.57 6.97
C ARG A 56 -4.23 11.27 7.47
N ARG A 57 -3.27 11.18 6.58
CA ARG A 57 -1.88 10.83 6.88
C ARG A 57 -1.72 9.46 7.53
N TRP A 58 -2.70 8.59 7.34
CA TRP A 58 -2.59 7.20 7.75
C TRP A 58 -1.71 6.42 6.79
N GLN A 59 -1.68 6.84 5.53
CA GLN A 59 -0.78 6.33 4.52
C GLN A 59 0.11 7.47 4.02
N SER A 60 1.41 7.22 3.89
CA SER A 60 2.37 8.19 3.39
C SER A 60 3.49 7.46 2.67
N ASP A 61 3.72 7.80 1.41
CA ASP A 61 4.83 7.25 0.64
C ASP A 61 6.17 7.69 1.23
N GLU A 62 6.24 8.92 1.74
CA GLU A 62 7.46 9.41 2.39
C GLU A 62 7.81 8.59 3.62
N ARG A 63 6.83 8.35 4.48
CA ARG A 63 7.03 7.57 5.70
C ARG A 63 7.37 6.12 5.37
N PHE A 64 6.71 5.57 4.34
CA PHE A 64 7.05 4.23 3.85
C PHE A 64 8.51 4.19 3.39
N ALA A 65 8.94 5.18 2.61
CA ALA A 65 10.31 5.24 2.10
C ALA A 65 11.34 5.29 3.24
N GLU A 66 11.09 6.09 4.26
CA GLU A 66 11.98 6.17 5.43
C GLU A 66 12.10 4.83 6.13
N SER A 67 10.99 4.18 6.42
CA SER A 67 10.98 2.86 7.06
C SER A 67 11.69 1.82 6.20
N PHE A 68 11.44 1.87 4.90
CA PHE A 68 12.04 0.95 3.95
C PHE A 68 13.56 1.10 3.92
N VAL A 69 14.03 2.34 3.77
CA VAL A 69 15.48 2.63 3.73
C VAL A 69 16.15 2.16 5.00
N ASN A 70 15.60 2.50 6.16
CA ASN A 70 16.15 2.08 7.44
C ASN A 70 16.28 0.56 7.54
N SER A 71 15.24 -0.15 7.14
CA SER A 71 15.23 -1.62 7.16
C SER A 71 16.30 -2.20 6.23
N ARG A 72 16.45 -1.65 5.02
CA ARG A 72 17.38 -2.17 4.02
C ARG A 72 18.84 -1.83 4.36
N VAL A 73 19.08 -0.65 4.92
CA VAL A 73 20.43 -0.28 5.39
C VAL A 73 20.91 -1.27 6.44
N HIS A 74 20.06 -1.64 7.38
CA HIS A 74 20.39 -2.64 8.40
C HIS A 74 20.71 -4.01 7.81
N ARG A 75 20.14 -4.31 6.65
CA ARG A 75 20.42 -5.57 5.93
C ARG A 75 21.61 -5.47 4.99
N GLY A 76 22.24 -4.31 4.90
CA GLY A 76 23.40 -4.10 4.04
C GLY A 76 23.08 -3.89 2.56
N HIS A 77 21.87 -3.47 2.21
CA HIS A 77 21.50 -3.18 0.82
C HIS A 77 22.13 -1.87 0.36
N GLY A 78 22.69 -1.84 -0.85
CA GLY A 78 23.28 -0.65 -1.43
C GLY A 78 22.22 0.34 -1.96
N PRO A 79 22.66 1.62 -2.18
CA PRO A 79 21.72 2.67 -2.63
C PRO A 79 21.00 2.38 -3.95
N LEU A 80 21.68 1.84 -4.93
CA LEU A 80 21.07 1.54 -6.23
C LEU A 80 19.98 0.47 -6.11
N ARG A 81 20.24 -0.55 -5.31
CA ARG A 81 19.27 -1.60 -5.05
C ARG A 81 18.04 -1.05 -4.35
N MET A 82 18.24 -0.17 -3.36
CA MET A 82 17.14 0.46 -2.64
C MET A 82 16.28 1.33 -3.55
N GLN A 83 16.90 2.11 -4.43
CA GLN A 83 16.18 2.93 -5.41
C GLN A 83 15.33 2.08 -6.33
N HIS A 84 15.89 0.99 -6.81
CA HIS A 84 15.18 0.07 -7.70
C HIS A 84 13.97 -0.55 -7.01
N GLU A 85 14.15 -1.01 -5.79
CA GLU A 85 13.07 -1.60 -5.00
C GLU A 85 11.98 -0.57 -4.68
N LEU A 86 12.35 0.67 -4.33
CA LEU A 86 11.38 1.73 -4.07
C LEU A 86 10.55 2.06 -5.31
N ARG A 87 11.18 2.10 -6.49
CA ARG A 87 10.47 2.32 -7.75
C ARG A 87 9.44 1.22 -7.99
N SER A 88 9.78 -0.02 -7.68
CA SER A 88 8.85 -1.14 -7.83
C SER A 88 7.65 -1.01 -6.90
N LYS A 89 7.77 -0.25 -5.82
CA LYS A 89 6.69 0.05 -4.89
C LYS A 89 5.95 1.36 -5.22
N GLY A 90 6.29 1.96 -6.37
CA GLY A 90 5.67 3.21 -6.79
C GLY A 90 6.18 4.43 -6.07
N VAL A 91 7.33 4.33 -5.40
CA VAL A 91 7.94 5.41 -4.64
C VAL A 91 9.33 5.69 -5.22
N GLY A 92 9.65 6.94 -5.39
CA GLY A 92 10.95 7.31 -5.87
C GLY A 92 10.87 8.56 -6.71
N ALA A 93 11.99 9.24 -6.82
CA ALA A 93 12.12 10.38 -7.67
C ALA A 93 11.91 9.96 -9.13
N ALA A 94 11.11 10.71 -9.81
CA ALA A 94 10.98 10.55 -11.25
C ALA A 94 12.34 10.79 -11.89
#